data_ffd236b87ad070317e6372df1484e6c4
#
_entry.id   ffd236b87ad070317e6372df1484e6c4
#
_cell.length_a   1.000
_cell.length_b   1.000
_cell.length_c   1.000
_cell.angle_alpha   90.00
_cell.angle_beta   90.00
_cell.angle_gamma   90.00
#
_symmetry.space_group_name_H-M   'P 1'
#
loop_
_entity.id
_entity.type
_entity.pdbx_description
1 polymer ?
#
loop_
_entity_poly.entity_id
_entity_poly.type
_entity_poly.pdbx_seq_one_letter_code
_entity_poly.pdbx_strand_id
1 'polypeptide(L)' 'MRLQFVGGESGNTGSPRVYKTDRDTLVIQGYKVEDAEALADANTPGHETLVEIPYSLLKYLPAADA' A
#
# COMPACT_ATOMS: atom_id res chain seq x y z
N MET A 1 -3.25 -15.32 -5.62
CA MET A 1 -3.47 -14.55 -4.37
C MET A 1 -4.78 -13.79 -4.48
N ARG A 2 -5.65 -13.94 -3.49
CA ARG A 2 -6.93 -13.24 -3.47
C ARG A 2 -6.83 -12.04 -2.55
N LEU A 3 -7.50 -10.95 -2.92
CA LEU A 3 -7.52 -9.74 -2.12
C LEU A 3 -8.92 -9.51 -1.55
N GLN A 4 -8.96 -9.17 -0.25
CA GLN A 4 -10.18 -8.78 0.43
C GLN A 4 -10.04 -7.32 0.86
N PHE A 5 -10.96 -6.47 0.44
CA PHE A 5 -10.93 -5.06 0.79
C PHE A 5 -11.08 -4.86 2.30
N VAL A 6 -10.18 -4.08 2.89
CA VAL A 6 -10.23 -3.72 4.31
C VAL A 6 -10.76 -2.31 4.49
N GLY A 7 -10.21 -1.35 3.76
CA GLY A 7 -10.63 0.04 3.88
C GLY A 7 -9.77 0.95 3.02
N GLY A 8 -10.17 2.20 2.92
CA GLY A 8 -9.41 3.18 2.16
C GLY A 8 -10.24 4.42 1.91
N GLU A 9 -9.63 5.36 1.21
CA GLU A 9 -10.33 6.58 0.83
C GLU A 9 -11.45 6.24 -0.14
N SER A 10 -12.57 6.92 0.01
CA SER A 10 -13.69 6.74 -0.89
C SER A 10 -13.43 7.51 -2.17
N GLY A 11 -13.53 6.83 -3.28
CA GLY A 11 -13.34 7.46 -4.57
C GLY A 11 -13.40 6.41 -5.65
N ASN A 12 -13.77 6.82 -6.82
CA ASN A 12 -13.95 5.90 -7.93
C ASN A 12 -12.70 5.71 -8.76
N THR A 13 -11.66 6.52 -8.50
CA THR A 13 -10.49 6.54 -9.36
C THR A 13 -9.23 6.50 -8.52
N GLY A 14 -8.74 5.31 -8.25
CA GLY A 14 -7.40 5.16 -7.75
C GLY A 14 -7.14 5.69 -6.35
N SER A 15 -8.14 5.72 -5.51
CA SER A 15 -7.94 6.10 -4.12
C SER A 15 -7.08 5.07 -3.41
N PRO A 16 -6.25 5.49 -2.45
CA PRO A 16 -5.45 4.53 -1.69
C PRO A 16 -6.33 3.53 -0.95
N ARG A 17 -5.93 2.28 -0.93
CA ARG A 17 -6.72 1.19 -0.35
C ARG A 17 -5.84 0.18 0.35
N VAL A 18 -6.43 -0.49 1.34
CA VAL A 18 -5.78 -1.57 2.07
C VAL A 18 -6.56 -2.85 1.80
N TYR A 19 -5.84 -3.92 1.50
CA TYR A 19 -6.43 -5.23 1.28
C TYR A 19 -5.73 -6.25 2.16
N LYS A 20 -6.49 -7.25 2.60
CA LYS A 20 -5.91 -8.48 3.16
C LYS A 20 -5.72 -9.47 2.04
N THR A 21 -4.72 -10.32 2.19
CA THR A 21 -4.48 -11.42 1.25
C THR A 21 -4.81 -12.74 1.91
N ASP A 22 -4.84 -13.79 1.10
CA ASP A 22 -4.96 -15.16 1.60
C ASP A 22 -3.61 -15.75 2.01
N ARG A 23 -2.57 -14.89 2.12
CA ARG A 23 -1.22 -15.30 2.49
C ARG A 23 -0.79 -14.70 3.82
N ASP A 24 -1.74 -14.24 4.60
CA ASP A 24 -1.49 -13.61 5.91
C ASP A 24 -0.61 -12.35 5.78
N THR A 25 -0.86 -11.58 4.73
CA THR A 25 -0.16 -10.33 4.46
C THR A 25 -1.16 -9.25 4.09
N LEU A 26 -0.68 -8.02 3.98
CA LEU A 26 -1.48 -6.89 3.51
C LEU A 26 -0.94 -6.42 2.16
N VAL A 27 -1.85 -5.95 1.32
CA VAL A 27 -1.50 -5.26 0.08
C VAL A 27 -2.02 -3.84 0.17
N ILE A 28 -1.17 -2.89 -0.11
CA ILE A 28 -1.50 -1.46 -0.06
C ILE A 28 -1.52 -0.94 -1.49
N GLN A 29 -2.64 -0.35 -1.88
CA GLN A 29 -2.75 0.35 -3.16
C GLN A 29 -2.45 1.82 -2.92
N GLY A 30 -1.45 2.35 -3.59
CA GLY A 30 -1.05 3.74 -3.46
C GLY A 30 -0.52 4.25 -4.78
N TYR A 31 0.00 5.47 -4.76
CA TYR A 31 0.59 6.05 -5.96
C TYR A 31 1.97 5.43 -6.19
N LYS A 32 2.22 5.01 -7.41
CA LYS A 32 3.53 4.49 -7.77
C LYS A 32 4.58 5.59 -7.63
N VAL A 33 5.64 5.32 -6.91
CA VAL A 33 6.73 6.28 -6.75
C VAL A 33 7.62 6.23 -7.98
N GLU A 34 7.71 7.36 -8.67
CA GLU A 34 8.55 7.48 -9.87
C GLU A 34 9.62 8.55 -9.69
N ASP A 35 9.64 9.23 -8.55
CA ASP A 35 10.61 10.27 -8.26
C ASP A 35 12.01 9.67 -8.13
N ALA A 36 12.94 10.17 -8.94
CA ALA A 36 14.29 9.60 -9.01
C ALA A 36 15.05 9.72 -7.68
N GLU A 37 14.86 10.82 -6.96
CA GLU A 37 15.53 11.02 -5.69
C GLU A 37 15.03 10.03 -4.64
N ALA A 38 13.69 9.83 -4.58
CA ALA A 38 13.10 8.88 -3.64
C ALA A 38 13.54 7.45 -3.96
N LEU A 39 13.57 7.09 -5.22
CA LEU A 39 13.99 5.75 -5.62
C LEU A 39 15.46 5.51 -5.28
N ALA A 40 16.30 6.52 -5.44
CA ALA A 40 17.72 6.42 -5.09
C ALA A 40 17.90 6.27 -3.58
N ASP A 41 17.15 7.04 -2.79
CA ASP A 41 17.23 6.98 -1.33
C ASP A 41 16.85 5.60 -0.80
N ALA A 42 15.80 5.02 -1.36
CA ALA A 42 15.32 3.72 -0.90
C ALA A 42 16.19 2.56 -1.36
N ASN A 43 16.85 2.73 -2.51
CA ASN A 43 17.69 1.68 -3.09
C ASN A 43 16.97 0.33 -3.16
N THR A 44 15.79 0.35 -3.77
CA THR A 44 14.88 -0.79 -3.79
C THR A 44 15.40 -1.89 -4.71
N PRO A 45 15.44 -3.15 -4.25
CA PRO A 45 15.83 -4.24 -5.13
C PRO A 45 14.80 -4.46 -6.25
N GLY A 46 15.21 -5.15 -7.31
CA GLY A 46 14.40 -5.27 -8.52
C GLY A 46 13.07 -5.99 -8.33
N HIS A 47 12.94 -6.81 -7.28
CA HIS A 47 11.69 -7.51 -7.02
C HIS A 47 10.74 -6.75 -6.09
N GLU A 48 11.08 -5.51 -5.73
CA GLU A 48 10.26 -4.67 -4.86
C GLU A 48 9.96 -3.35 -5.54
N THR A 49 8.97 -2.64 -5.01
CA THR A 49 8.64 -1.30 -5.48
C THR A 49 8.14 -0.47 -4.31
N LEU A 50 8.01 0.82 -4.55
CA LEU A 50 7.53 1.76 -3.55
C LEU A 50 6.17 2.31 -3.97
N VAL A 51 5.30 2.53 -2.99
CA VAL A 51 4.07 3.29 -3.21
C VAL A 51 3.99 4.41 -2.20
N GLU A 52 3.37 5.49 -2.60
CA GLU A 52 3.13 6.64 -1.74
C GLU A 52 1.68 6.63 -1.31
N ILE A 53 1.44 6.76 0.00
CA ILE A 53 0.09 6.82 0.55
C ILE A 53 -0.02 8.01 1.49
N PRO A 54 -1.23 8.59 1.65
CA PRO A 54 -1.40 9.65 2.65
C PRO A 54 -1.40 9.05 4.06
N TYR A 55 -1.02 9.85 5.04
CA TYR A 55 -1.07 9.42 6.44
C TYR A 55 -2.47 8.94 6.84
N SER A 56 -3.50 9.54 6.26
CA SER A 56 -4.88 9.19 6.59
C SER A 56 -5.23 7.73 6.28
N LEU A 57 -4.46 7.08 5.41
CA LEU A 57 -4.71 5.67 5.11
C LEU A 57 -4.38 4.76 6.30
N LEU A 58 -3.52 5.20 7.20
CA LEU A 58 -3.07 4.37 8.33
C LEU A 58 -4.21 3.94 9.24
N LYS A 59 -5.29 4.73 9.32
CA LYS A 59 -6.44 4.39 10.16
C LYS A 59 -7.18 3.13 9.67
N TYR A 60 -6.95 2.72 8.44
CA TYR A 60 -7.59 1.53 7.88
C TYR A 60 -6.77 0.28 8.06
N LEU A 61 -5.53 0.39 8.52
CA LEU A 61 -4.69 -0.78 8.74
C LEU A 61 -5.20 -1.55 9.95
N PRO A 62 -5.44 -2.86 9.81
CA PRO A 62 -5.84 -3.65 10.96
C PRO A 62 -4.72 -3.75 11.98
N ALA A 63 -5.06 -3.84 13.26
CA ALA A 63 -4.07 -4.04 14.29
C ALA A 63 -3.42 -5.42 14.07
N ALA A 64 -2.11 -5.47 14.29
CA ALA A 64 -1.43 -6.76 14.25
C ALA A 64 -1.92 -7.62 15.41
N ASP A 65 -2.17 -8.88 15.12
CA ASP A 65 -2.51 -9.82 16.19
C ASP A 65 -1.28 -10.07 17.02
N ALA A 66 -1.45 -9.93 18.30
CA ALA A 66 -0.35 -10.16 19.22
C ALA A 66 -0.04 -11.66 19.33
#